data_393b5c78ee8a0c10efe14410846e0677
#
_entry.id   393b5c78ee8a0c10efe14410846e0677
#
_cell.length_a   1.000
_cell.length_b   1.000
_cell.length_c   1.000
_cell.angle_alpha   90.00
_cell.angle_beta   90.00
_cell.angle_gamma   90.00
#
_symmetry.space_group_name_H-M   'P 1'
#
loop_
_entity.id
_entity.type
_entity.pdbx_description
1 polymer ?
#
loop_
_entity_poly.entity_id
_entity_poly.type
_entity_poly.pdbx_seq_one_letter_code
_entity_poly.pdbx_strand_id
1 'polypeptide(L)'
;LYGFRPSVVKENPELYLSFAAFCLFSVAVQVFFPYLIIYIQNYLGITDYAIVLGVVLILASVVSVVSGRFIDRLGKLRFVFPAAAVMLAGLIGMFFVRGSVGVMIAGTVMMSGYMMMTSALGANIRDWTPAGKAGHFQGIRMIFAVLLPMVTGPAIGAAVIKNGASTYVELGQVKTVPTPGIYLAAAAVLLLTFVPILVLRRKEQ
;
A
#
# COMPACT_ATOMS: atom_id res chain seq x y z
N LEU A 1 22.98 9.51 12.34
CA LEU A 1 21.91 9.57 11.32
C LEU A 1 22.45 10.18 10.03
N TYR A 2 23.33 9.42 9.34
CA TYR A 2 24.03 9.87 8.12
C TYR A 2 23.04 10.38 7.04
N GLY A 3 22.01 9.65 6.77
CA GLY A 3 21.09 9.96 5.69
C GLY A 3 20.11 11.12 5.95
N PHE A 4 20.04 11.71 7.15
CA PHE A 4 19.25 12.94 7.38
C PHE A 4 20.06 14.23 7.19
N ARG A 5 21.33 14.12 6.81
CA ARG A 5 22.13 15.30 6.52
C ARG A 5 21.65 15.96 5.23
N PRO A 6 21.41 17.29 5.21
CA PRO A 6 20.94 17.99 4.02
C PRO A 6 21.84 17.82 2.78
N SER A 7 23.16 17.66 2.99
CA SER A 7 24.12 17.34 1.93
C SER A 7 23.80 16.00 1.25
N VAL A 8 23.55 14.95 2.04
CA VAL A 8 23.27 13.60 1.55
C VAL A 8 21.94 13.56 0.78
N VAL A 9 20.92 14.33 1.23
CA VAL A 9 19.65 14.46 0.54
C VAL A 9 19.83 15.12 -0.83
N LYS A 10 20.65 16.19 -0.90
CA LYS A 10 20.96 16.89 -2.15
C LYS A 10 21.79 16.06 -3.13
N GLU A 11 22.65 15.19 -2.62
CA GLU A 11 23.48 14.28 -3.42
C GLU A 11 22.69 13.10 -4.01
N ASN A 12 21.58 12.71 -3.38
CA ASN A 12 20.80 11.52 -3.76
C ASN A 12 19.29 11.83 -3.89
N PRO A 13 18.87 12.81 -4.68
CA PRO A 13 17.47 13.25 -4.74
C PRO A 13 16.53 12.16 -5.28
N GLU A 14 17.00 11.31 -6.20
CA GLU A 14 16.21 10.22 -6.79
C GLU A 14 15.88 9.14 -5.74
N LEU A 15 16.84 8.84 -4.85
CA LEU A 15 16.63 7.90 -3.75
C LEU A 15 15.56 8.41 -2.77
N TYR A 16 15.61 9.70 -2.40
CA TYR A 16 14.62 10.28 -1.48
C TYR A 16 13.25 10.43 -2.11
N LEU A 17 13.16 10.74 -3.40
CA LEU A 17 11.89 10.71 -4.14
C LEU A 17 11.32 9.29 -4.19
N SER A 18 12.16 8.28 -4.35
CA SER A 18 11.76 6.87 -4.31
C SER A 18 11.26 6.48 -2.92
N PHE A 19 11.92 6.95 -1.85
CA PHE A 19 11.43 6.76 -0.48
C PHE A 19 10.09 7.46 -0.25
N ALA A 20 9.91 8.68 -0.75
CA ALA A 20 8.63 9.40 -0.65
C ALA A 20 7.50 8.68 -1.39
N ALA A 21 7.76 8.18 -2.60
CA ALA A 21 6.80 7.38 -3.34
C ALA A 21 6.40 6.11 -2.59
N PHE A 22 7.40 5.39 -2.05
CA PHE A 22 7.16 4.18 -1.26
C PHE A 22 6.41 4.48 0.04
N CYS A 23 6.71 5.61 0.70
CA CYS A 23 6.02 6.06 1.90
C CYS A 23 4.53 6.32 1.63
N LEU A 24 4.21 7.11 0.61
CA LEU A 24 2.81 7.42 0.26
C LEU A 24 2.03 6.16 -0.12
N PHE A 25 2.64 5.26 -0.89
CA PHE A 25 2.08 3.95 -1.19
C PHE A 25 1.82 3.14 0.10
N SER A 26 2.81 3.06 1.01
CA SER A 26 2.68 2.33 2.27
C SER A 26 1.63 2.95 3.19
N VAL A 27 1.50 4.30 3.21
CA VAL A 27 0.41 4.99 3.93
C VAL A 27 -0.94 4.56 3.38
N ALA A 28 -1.12 4.54 2.05
CA ALA A 28 -2.37 4.09 1.42
C ALA A 28 -2.75 2.67 1.85
N VAL A 29 -1.78 1.76 1.93
CA VAL A 29 -2.00 0.39 2.44
C VAL A 29 -2.42 0.41 3.91
N GLN A 30 -1.74 1.17 4.75
CA GLN A 30 -2.01 1.22 6.19
C GLN A 30 -3.33 1.92 6.54
N VAL A 31 -3.96 2.64 5.62
CA VAL A 31 -5.31 3.21 5.83
C VAL A 31 -6.36 2.11 6.03
N PHE A 32 -6.30 1.02 5.27
CA PHE A 32 -7.30 -0.05 5.32
C PHE A 32 -6.79 -1.34 5.98
N PHE A 33 -5.49 -1.63 5.89
CA PHE A 33 -4.95 -2.95 6.27
C PHE A 33 -5.22 -3.33 7.73
N PRO A 34 -5.05 -2.45 8.74
CA PRO A 34 -5.37 -2.78 10.13
C PRO A 34 -6.85 -3.05 10.37
N TYR A 35 -7.71 -2.51 9.53
CA TYR A 35 -9.16 -2.62 9.65
C TYR A 35 -9.79 -3.72 8.78
N LEU A 36 -8.99 -4.36 7.92
CA LEU A 36 -9.45 -5.31 6.90
C LEU A 36 -10.24 -6.48 7.50
N ILE A 37 -9.69 -7.13 8.52
CA ILE A 37 -10.32 -8.29 9.16
C ILE A 37 -11.63 -7.87 9.84
N ILE A 38 -11.58 -6.77 10.60
CA ILE A 38 -12.74 -6.22 11.31
C ILE A 38 -13.86 -5.85 10.33
N TYR A 39 -13.50 -5.25 9.19
CA TYR A 39 -14.42 -4.93 8.11
C TYR A 39 -15.11 -6.18 7.56
N ILE A 40 -14.34 -7.23 7.26
CA ILE A 40 -14.89 -8.47 6.69
C ILE A 40 -15.80 -9.17 7.70
N GLN A 41 -15.41 -9.24 8.97
CA GLN A 41 -16.19 -9.90 10.02
C GLN A 41 -17.42 -9.10 10.44
N ASN A 42 -17.24 -7.82 10.80
CA ASN A 42 -18.30 -7.07 11.49
C ASN A 42 -19.15 -6.22 10.53
N TYR A 43 -18.60 -5.76 9.40
CA TYR A 43 -19.37 -5.02 8.41
C TYR A 43 -20.04 -5.92 7.39
N LEU A 44 -19.29 -6.89 6.84
CA LEU A 44 -19.81 -7.82 5.84
C LEU A 44 -20.46 -9.07 6.44
N GLY A 45 -20.23 -9.36 7.73
CA GLY A 45 -20.79 -10.53 8.42
C GLY A 45 -20.20 -11.87 7.94
N ILE A 46 -18.98 -11.87 7.37
CA ILE A 46 -18.34 -13.08 6.84
C ILE A 46 -17.55 -13.75 7.96
N THR A 47 -18.06 -14.90 8.42
CA THR A 47 -17.44 -15.70 9.49
C THR A 47 -16.16 -16.42 9.05
N ASP A 48 -16.16 -16.91 7.79
CA ASP A 48 -15.05 -17.68 7.21
C ASP A 48 -13.98 -16.78 6.58
N TYR A 49 -13.74 -15.60 7.18
CA TYR A 49 -12.81 -14.60 6.65
C TYR A 49 -11.39 -15.15 6.46
N ALA A 50 -10.95 -16.11 7.28
CA ALA A 50 -9.61 -16.70 7.16
C ALA A 50 -9.44 -17.46 5.84
N ILE A 51 -10.46 -18.22 5.41
CA ILE A 51 -10.48 -18.93 4.13
C ILE A 51 -10.49 -17.91 2.99
N VAL A 52 -11.36 -16.90 3.08
CA VAL A 52 -11.46 -15.83 2.07
C VAL A 52 -10.12 -15.13 1.87
N LEU A 53 -9.47 -14.72 2.96
CA LEU A 53 -8.15 -14.06 2.91
C LEU A 53 -7.06 -15.01 2.43
N GLY A 54 -7.10 -16.29 2.82
CA GLY A 54 -6.17 -17.31 2.35
C GLY A 54 -6.22 -17.45 0.82
N VAL A 55 -7.41 -17.57 0.25
CA VAL A 55 -7.61 -17.63 -1.21
C VAL A 55 -7.10 -16.36 -1.89
N VAL A 56 -7.44 -15.19 -1.35
CA VAL A 56 -6.98 -13.89 -1.86
C VAL A 56 -5.45 -13.83 -1.92
N LEU A 57 -4.77 -14.22 -0.85
CA LEU A 57 -3.31 -14.14 -0.78
C LEU A 57 -2.63 -15.14 -1.72
N ILE A 58 -3.15 -16.37 -1.84
CA ILE A 58 -2.61 -17.38 -2.75
C ILE A 58 -2.74 -16.89 -4.20
N LEU A 59 -3.93 -16.45 -4.61
CA LEU A 59 -4.17 -15.98 -5.97
C LEU A 59 -3.35 -14.71 -6.29
N ALA A 60 -3.28 -13.76 -5.35
CA ALA A 60 -2.47 -12.55 -5.51
C ALA A 60 -0.98 -12.87 -5.65
N SER A 61 -0.48 -13.85 -4.91
CA SER A 61 0.91 -14.30 -4.99
C SER A 61 1.23 -14.88 -6.36
N VAL A 62 0.35 -15.71 -6.92
CA VAL A 62 0.52 -16.26 -8.28
C VAL A 62 0.58 -15.14 -9.32
N VAL A 63 -0.36 -14.19 -9.25
CA VAL A 63 -0.39 -13.03 -10.16
C VAL A 63 0.89 -12.19 -10.02
N SER A 64 1.36 -11.97 -8.79
CA SER A 64 2.58 -11.21 -8.52
C SER A 64 3.83 -11.86 -9.13
N VAL A 65 3.98 -13.18 -9.01
CA VAL A 65 5.10 -13.93 -9.61
C VAL A 65 5.11 -13.79 -11.13
N VAL A 66 3.96 -13.95 -11.76
CA VAL A 66 3.83 -13.77 -13.22
C VAL A 66 4.18 -12.36 -13.63
N SER A 67 3.76 -11.38 -12.83
CA SER A 67 3.99 -9.95 -13.09
C SER A 67 5.46 -9.54 -13.00
N GLY A 68 6.31 -10.30 -12.29
CA GLY A 68 7.75 -10.04 -12.20
C GLY A 68 8.41 -9.93 -13.57
N ARG A 69 8.02 -10.78 -14.52
CA ARG A 69 8.53 -10.75 -15.91
C ARG A 69 8.18 -9.44 -16.64
N PHE A 70 7.06 -8.82 -16.29
CA PHE A 70 6.64 -7.56 -16.90
C PHE A 70 7.40 -6.36 -16.31
N ILE A 71 7.79 -6.42 -15.03
CA ILE A 71 8.65 -5.40 -14.40
C ILE A 71 9.97 -5.29 -15.14
N ASP A 72 10.59 -6.42 -15.47
CA ASP A 72 11.88 -6.47 -16.17
C ASP A 72 11.78 -5.94 -17.62
N ARG A 73 10.64 -6.17 -18.30
CA ARG A 73 10.42 -5.74 -19.68
C ARG A 73 10.03 -4.26 -19.82
N LEU A 74 9.14 -3.77 -18.95
CA LEU A 74 8.60 -2.40 -19.03
C LEU A 74 9.50 -1.37 -18.34
N GLY A 75 10.38 -1.84 -17.46
CA GLY A 75 11.15 -0.99 -16.55
C GLY A 75 10.36 -0.64 -15.28
N LYS A 76 11.09 -0.54 -14.15
CA LYS A 76 10.53 -0.48 -12.80
C LYS A 76 9.58 0.70 -12.60
N LEU A 77 9.98 1.93 -12.97
CA LEU A 77 9.14 3.12 -12.81
C LEU A 77 7.90 3.13 -13.73
N ARG A 78 8.04 2.62 -14.95
CA ARG A 78 6.90 2.53 -15.88
C ARG A 78 5.88 1.49 -15.42
N PHE A 79 6.35 0.41 -14.81
CA PHE A 79 5.47 -0.65 -14.29
C PHE A 79 4.66 -0.23 -13.06
N VAL A 80 5.07 0.80 -12.31
CA VAL A 80 4.31 1.33 -11.18
C VAL A 80 2.91 1.82 -11.61
N PHE A 81 2.76 2.39 -12.80
CA PHE A 81 1.48 2.89 -13.29
C PHE A 81 0.42 1.79 -13.46
N PRO A 82 0.68 0.69 -14.23
CA PRO A 82 -0.28 -0.40 -14.33
C PRO A 82 -0.50 -1.11 -12.98
N ALA A 83 0.53 -1.28 -12.16
CA ALA A 83 0.40 -1.87 -10.83
C ALA A 83 -0.51 -1.03 -9.92
N ALA A 84 -0.36 0.28 -9.93
CA ALA A 84 -1.24 1.19 -9.19
C ALA A 84 -2.67 1.18 -9.74
N ALA A 85 -2.86 1.09 -11.05
CA ALA A 85 -4.19 0.97 -11.65
C ALA A 85 -4.90 -0.32 -11.20
N VAL A 86 -4.19 -1.45 -11.14
CA VAL A 86 -4.73 -2.71 -10.62
C VAL A 86 -5.11 -2.57 -9.15
N MET A 87 -4.26 -1.96 -8.33
CA MET A 87 -4.56 -1.73 -6.91
C MET A 87 -5.77 -0.80 -6.73
N LEU A 88 -5.85 0.29 -7.50
CA LEU A 88 -6.98 1.22 -7.49
C LEU A 88 -8.29 0.50 -7.87
N ALA A 89 -8.27 -0.30 -8.93
CA ALA A 89 -9.43 -1.09 -9.33
C ALA A 89 -9.89 -2.04 -8.21
N GLY A 90 -8.95 -2.70 -7.52
CA GLY A 90 -9.25 -3.53 -6.37
C GLY A 90 -9.82 -2.75 -5.18
N LEU A 91 -9.26 -1.58 -4.85
CA LEU A 91 -9.76 -0.70 -3.78
C LEU A 91 -11.19 -0.22 -4.07
N ILE A 92 -11.45 0.22 -5.30
CA ILE A 92 -12.80 0.62 -5.74
C ILE A 92 -13.74 -0.59 -5.71
N GLY A 93 -13.29 -1.76 -6.16
CA GLY A 93 -14.05 -3.01 -6.07
C GLY A 93 -14.46 -3.33 -4.63
N MET A 94 -13.52 -3.25 -3.68
CA MET A 94 -13.78 -3.50 -2.26
C MET A 94 -14.80 -2.52 -1.65
N PHE A 95 -14.92 -1.31 -2.16
CA PHE A 95 -15.96 -0.37 -1.75
C PHE A 95 -17.38 -0.85 -2.09
N PHE A 96 -17.58 -1.48 -3.25
CA PHE A 96 -18.90 -1.91 -3.73
C PHE A 96 -19.29 -3.32 -3.29
N VAL A 97 -18.32 -4.15 -2.90
CA VAL A 97 -18.55 -5.56 -2.57
C VAL A 97 -19.34 -5.72 -1.27
N ARG A 98 -20.23 -6.74 -1.25
CA ARG A 98 -21.09 -7.07 -0.09
C ARG A 98 -21.07 -8.56 0.31
N GLY A 99 -20.36 -9.42 -0.41
CA GLY A 99 -20.33 -10.88 -0.14
C GLY A 99 -18.96 -11.50 -0.34
N SER A 100 -18.80 -12.75 0.17
CA SER A 100 -17.51 -13.47 0.21
C SER A 100 -16.85 -13.61 -1.16
N VAL A 101 -17.59 -13.98 -2.20
CA VAL A 101 -17.06 -14.14 -3.56
C VAL A 101 -16.55 -12.81 -4.11
N GLY A 102 -17.29 -11.74 -3.89
CA GLY A 102 -16.87 -10.41 -4.30
C GLY A 102 -15.60 -9.96 -3.57
N VAL A 103 -15.46 -10.25 -2.26
CA VAL A 103 -14.23 -9.98 -1.49
C VAL A 103 -13.07 -10.79 -2.06
N MET A 104 -13.27 -12.07 -2.42
CA MET A 104 -12.23 -12.88 -3.04
C MET A 104 -11.73 -12.26 -4.35
N ILE A 105 -12.63 -11.81 -5.22
CA ILE A 105 -12.27 -11.21 -6.51
C ILE A 105 -11.60 -9.84 -6.32
N ALA A 106 -12.29 -8.90 -5.68
CA ALA A 106 -11.80 -7.54 -5.49
C ALA A 106 -10.54 -7.50 -4.61
N GLY A 107 -10.50 -8.32 -3.55
CA GLY A 107 -9.35 -8.48 -2.68
C GLY A 107 -8.14 -9.06 -3.41
N THR A 108 -8.33 -10.05 -4.29
CA THR A 108 -7.25 -10.60 -5.12
C THR A 108 -6.67 -9.53 -6.05
N VAL A 109 -7.51 -8.75 -6.71
CA VAL A 109 -7.06 -7.64 -7.58
C VAL A 109 -6.29 -6.60 -6.76
N MET A 110 -6.83 -6.18 -5.61
CA MET A 110 -6.21 -5.21 -4.71
C MET A 110 -4.84 -5.69 -4.20
N MET A 111 -4.77 -6.93 -3.70
CA MET A 111 -3.53 -7.50 -3.15
C MET A 111 -2.50 -7.81 -4.24
N SER A 112 -2.93 -8.16 -5.45
CA SER A 112 -2.03 -8.29 -6.60
C SER A 112 -1.37 -6.94 -6.92
N GLY A 113 -2.15 -5.87 -7.01
CA GLY A 113 -1.64 -4.51 -7.21
C GLY A 113 -0.66 -4.09 -6.09
N TYR A 114 -0.99 -4.40 -4.82
CA TYR A 114 -0.10 -4.18 -3.68
C TYR A 114 1.26 -4.88 -3.84
N MET A 115 1.26 -6.16 -4.17
CA MET A 115 2.49 -6.94 -4.33
C MET A 115 3.32 -6.44 -5.51
N MET A 116 2.68 -6.10 -6.65
CA MET A 116 3.33 -5.51 -7.81
C MET A 116 3.98 -4.16 -7.48
N MET A 117 3.26 -3.26 -6.80
CA MET A 117 3.76 -1.95 -6.37
C MET A 117 4.96 -2.09 -5.43
N THR A 118 4.85 -2.97 -4.42
CA THR A 118 5.92 -3.26 -3.47
C THR A 118 7.19 -3.73 -4.17
N SER A 119 7.05 -4.65 -5.14
CA SER A 119 8.17 -5.18 -5.92
C SER A 119 8.82 -4.10 -6.78
N ALA A 120 8.02 -3.32 -7.52
CA ALA A 120 8.52 -2.29 -8.43
C ALA A 120 9.22 -1.14 -7.69
N LEU A 121 8.57 -0.58 -6.66
CA LEU A 121 9.13 0.51 -5.85
C LEU A 121 10.33 0.05 -5.02
N GLY A 122 10.26 -1.17 -4.46
CA GLY A 122 11.39 -1.75 -3.72
C GLY A 122 12.60 -2.00 -4.60
N ALA A 123 12.40 -2.43 -5.85
CA ALA A 123 13.47 -2.59 -6.83
C ALA A 123 14.04 -1.22 -7.25
N ASN A 124 13.20 -0.22 -7.46
CA ASN A 124 13.64 1.14 -7.78
C ASN A 124 14.51 1.75 -6.65
N ILE A 125 14.14 1.59 -5.39
CA ILE A 125 14.95 2.03 -4.25
C ILE A 125 16.33 1.36 -4.24
N ARG A 126 16.40 0.06 -4.56
CA ARG A 126 17.68 -0.67 -4.63
C ARG A 126 18.61 -0.10 -5.69
N ASP A 127 18.06 0.25 -6.86
CA ASP A 127 18.86 0.81 -7.97
C ASP A 127 19.48 2.17 -7.61
N TRP A 128 18.73 3.02 -6.92
CA TRP A 128 19.20 4.34 -6.50
C TRP A 128 20.03 4.31 -5.21
N THR A 129 20.13 3.16 -4.54
CA THR A 129 20.96 3.05 -3.33
C THR A 129 22.43 2.94 -3.71
N PRO A 130 23.31 3.88 -3.27
CA PRO A 130 24.72 3.85 -3.62
C PRO A 130 25.40 2.56 -3.16
N ALA A 131 26.26 2.00 -4.02
CA ALA A 131 27.02 0.80 -3.73
C ALA A 131 27.84 0.95 -2.44
N GLY A 132 27.82 -0.05 -1.56
CA GLY A 132 28.53 -0.05 -0.28
C GLY A 132 27.89 0.79 0.84
N LYS A 133 26.84 1.58 0.56
CA LYS A 133 26.17 2.43 1.55
C LYS A 133 24.77 1.93 1.95
N ALA A 134 24.37 0.74 1.52
CA ALA A 134 23.03 0.19 1.79
C ALA A 134 22.66 0.20 3.29
N GLY A 135 23.61 -0.15 4.18
CA GLY A 135 23.40 -0.12 5.63
C GLY A 135 23.11 1.29 6.18
N HIS A 136 23.74 2.33 5.61
CA HIS A 136 23.52 3.72 6.04
C HIS A 136 22.11 4.24 5.69
N PHE A 137 21.54 3.75 4.59
CA PHE A 137 20.20 4.13 4.12
C PHE A 137 19.09 3.23 4.67
N GLN A 138 19.42 2.07 5.24
CA GLN A 138 18.42 1.13 5.77
C GLN A 138 17.56 1.75 6.87
N GLY A 139 18.16 2.54 7.78
CA GLY A 139 17.42 3.23 8.85
C GLY A 139 16.38 4.22 8.29
N ILE A 140 16.77 5.00 7.27
CA ILE A 140 15.85 5.93 6.60
C ILE A 140 14.74 5.16 5.88
N ARG A 141 15.10 4.12 5.14
CA ARG A 141 14.12 3.25 4.48
C ARG A 141 13.07 2.75 5.47
N MET A 142 13.48 2.31 6.67
CA MET A 142 12.54 1.85 7.71
C MET A 142 11.60 2.95 8.19
N ILE A 143 12.09 4.19 8.30
CA ILE A 143 11.24 5.32 8.68
C ILE A 143 10.18 5.59 7.61
N PHE A 144 10.58 5.68 6.33
CA PHE A 144 9.66 5.96 5.22
C PHE A 144 8.74 4.79 4.87
N ALA A 145 9.24 3.55 4.96
CA ALA A 145 8.49 2.36 4.57
C ALA A 145 7.58 1.81 5.68
N VAL A 146 7.94 2.06 6.95
CA VAL A 146 7.26 1.43 8.09
C VAL A 146 6.78 2.46 9.10
N LEU A 147 7.67 3.26 9.72
CA LEU A 147 7.33 4.11 10.85
C LEU A 147 6.26 5.16 10.48
N LEU A 148 6.51 5.96 9.45
CA LEU A 148 5.57 7.00 9.01
C LEU A 148 4.22 6.40 8.56
N PRO A 149 4.20 5.35 7.70
CA PRO A 149 2.95 4.70 7.30
C PRO A 149 2.16 4.10 8.47
N MET A 150 2.82 3.44 9.43
CA MET A 150 2.15 2.81 10.57
C MET A 150 1.52 3.80 11.54
N VAL A 151 1.98 5.06 11.55
CA VAL A 151 1.38 6.13 12.36
C VAL A 151 0.29 6.86 11.57
N THR A 152 0.59 7.26 10.33
CA THR A 152 -0.31 8.13 9.55
C THR A 152 -1.48 7.37 8.92
N GLY A 153 -1.22 6.15 8.42
CA GLY A 153 -2.26 5.34 7.76
C GLY A 153 -3.43 4.99 8.67
N PRO A 154 -3.20 4.34 9.83
CA PRO A 154 -4.27 4.04 10.78
C PRO A 154 -4.98 5.29 11.31
N ALA A 155 -4.27 6.43 11.46
CA ALA A 155 -4.89 7.69 11.88
C ALA A 155 -5.90 8.21 10.82
N ILE A 156 -5.55 8.12 9.53
CA ILE A 156 -6.48 8.44 8.43
C ILE A 156 -7.65 7.46 8.44
N GLY A 157 -7.40 6.16 8.55
CA GLY A 157 -8.45 5.14 8.65
C GLY A 157 -9.40 5.40 9.83
N ALA A 158 -8.87 5.68 11.01
CA ALA A 158 -9.66 6.02 12.19
C ALA A 158 -10.53 7.27 11.99
N ALA A 159 -9.99 8.31 11.33
CA ALA A 159 -10.76 9.53 11.02
C ALA A 159 -11.95 9.24 10.09
N VAL A 160 -11.79 8.35 9.12
CA VAL A 160 -12.87 7.91 8.21
C VAL A 160 -13.93 7.09 8.95
N ILE A 161 -13.51 6.24 9.89
CA ILE A 161 -14.40 5.34 10.65
C ILE A 161 -15.18 6.08 11.74
N LYS A 162 -14.67 7.19 12.27
CA LYS A 162 -15.19 7.91 13.46
C LYS A 162 -16.69 8.16 13.44
N ASN A 163 -17.28 8.39 12.27
CA ASN A 163 -18.70 8.70 12.12
C ASN A 163 -19.53 7.47 11.70
N GLY A 164 -19.00 6.25 11.84
CA GLY A 164 -19.73 5.02 11.55
C GLY A 164 -20.89 4.79 12.55
N ALA A 165 -22.02 4.32 12.03
CA ALA A 165 -23.23 4.09 12.82
C ALA A 165 -23.19 2.80 13.66
N SER A 166 -22.37 1.81 13.28
CA SER A 166 -22.30 0.49 13.91
C SER A 166 -21.08 0.39 14.82
N THR A 167 -21.27 -0.29 15.97
CA THR A 167 -20.20 -0.52 16.94
C THR A 167 -20.05 -2.02 17.23
N TYR A 168 -18.88 -2.45 17.66
CA TYR A 168 -18.58 -3.79 18.15
C TYR A 168 -17.80 -3.70 19.46
N VAL A 169 -17.84 -4.77 20.24
CA VAL A 169 -17.10 -4.83 21.51
C VAL A 169 -15.87 -5.70 21.34
N GLU A 170 -14.71 -5.17 21.65
CA GLU A 170 -13.44 -5.89 21.65
C GLU A 170 -12.69 -5.60 22.95
N LEU A 171 -12.35 -6.66 23.69
CA LEU A 171 -11.67 -6.56 24.98
C LEU A 171 -12.38 -5.61 25.98
N GLY A 172 -13.72 -5.59 25.98
CA GLY A 172 -14.52 -4.73 26.86
C GLY A 172 -14.61 -3.26 26.42
N GLN A 173 -14.01 -2.91 25.27
CA GLN A 173 -14.10 -1.57 24.68
C GLN A 173 -15.06 -1.54 23.51
N VAL A 174 -15.91 -0.52 23.46
CA VAL A 174 -16.80 -0.27 22.32
C VAL A 174 -16.00 0.45 21.25
N LYS A 175 -15.89 -0.17 20.07
CA LYS A 175 -15.20 0.38 18.90
C LYS A 175 -16.16 0.52 17.73
N THR A 176 -15.91 1.47 16.85
CA THR A 176 -16.72 1.70 15.64
C THR A 176 -16.34 0.70 14.56
N VAL A 177 -17.33 0.10 13.90
CA VAL A 177 -17.11 -0.83 12.77
C VAL A 177 -16.57 -0.07 11.57
N PRO A 178 -15.48 -0.55 10.93
CA PRO A 178 -14.95 0.05 9.72
C PRO A 178 -15.97 0.06 8.59
N THR A 179 -16.08 1.20 7.91
CA THR A 179 -16.97 1.38 6.76
C THR A 179 -16.21 1.20 5.43
N PRO A 180 -16.88 0.93 4.29
CA PRO A 180 -16.22 0.84 3.00
C PRO A 180 -15.42 2.09 2.61
N GLY A 181 -15.71 3.24 3.20
CA GLY A 181 -15.01 4.51 2.99
C GLY A 181 -13.50 4.45 3.19
N ILE A 182 -12.98 3.49 4.00
CA ILE A 182 -11.54 3.29 4.19
C ILE A 182 -10.83 2.95 2.86
N TYR A 183 -11.49 2.23 1.95
CA TYR A 183 -10.92 1.88 0.64
C TYR A 183 -10.85 3.09 -0.30
N LEU A 184 -11.84 3.98 -0.25
CA LEU A 184 -11.80 5.23 -1.02
C LEU A 184 -10.74 6.20 -0.48
N ALA A 185 -10.60 6.29 0.84
CA ALA A 185 -9.53 7.07 1.45
C ALA A 185 -8.14 6.52 1.07
N ALA A 186 -7.97 5.19 1.10
CA ALA A 186 -6.76 4.53 0.63
C ALA A 186 -6.48 4.82 -0.85
N ALA A 187 -7.50 4.78 -1.71
CA ALA A 187 -7.39 5.11 -3.13
C ALA A 187 -6.95 6.57 -3.35
N ALA A 188 -7.52 7.51 -2.58
CA ALA A 188 -7.13 8.93 -2.65
C ALA A 188 -5.65 9.13 -2.25
N VAL A 189 -5.21 8.49 -1.17
CA VAL A 189 -3.80 8.53 -0.75
C VAL A 189 -2.89 7.86 -1.79
N LEU A 190 -3.32 6.75 -2.39
CA LEU A 190 -2.56 6.05 -3.43
C LEU A 190 -2.31 6.95 -4.64
N LEU A 191 -3.28 7.77 -5.03
CA LEU A 191 -3.10 8.74 -6.13
C LEU A 191 -1.98 9.75 -5.86
N LEU A 192 -1.74 10.14 -4.60
CA LEU A 192 -0.65 11.04 -4.25
C LEU A 192 0.73 10.42 -4.54
N THR A 193 0.84 9.09 -4.60
CA THR A 193 2.08 8.39 -4.94
C THR A 193 2.58 8.75 -6.33
N PHE A 194 1.69 9.13 -7.25
CA PHE A 194 2.08 9.53 -8.60
C PHE A 194 2.90 10.83 -8.63
N VAL A 195 2.75 11.72 -7.65
CA VAL A 195 3.50 12.99 -7.61
C VAL A 195 5.01 12.76 -7.61
N PRO A 196 5.61 12.05 -6.63
CA PRO A 196 7.05 11.79 -6.65
C PRO A 196 7.48 10.90 -7.83
N ILE A 197 6.63 9.97 -8.30
CA ILE A 197 6.94 9.11 -9.44
C ILE A 197 7.06 9.91 -10.75
N LEU A 198 6.16 10.86 -10.98
CA LEU A 198 6.21 11.73 -12.16
C LEU A 198 7.45 12.63 -12.15
N VAL A 199 7.85 13.13 -10.97
CA VAL A 199 9.08 13.90 -10.81
C VAL A 199 10.31 13.04 -11.11
N LEU A 200 10.36 11.79 -10.59
CA LEU A 200 11.43 10.83 -10.89
C LEU A 200 11.54 10.57 -12.40
N ARG A 201 10.43 10.28 -13.04
CA ARG A 201 10.40 9.98 -14.47
C ARG A 201 10.91 11.14 -15.35
N ARG A 202 10.64 12.39 -14.95
CA ARG A 202 11.16 13.57 -15.67
C ARG A 202 12.68 13.72 -15.57
N LYS A 203 13.29 13.17 -14.54
CA LYS A 203 14.75 13.22 -14.34
C LYS A 203 15.49 12.08 -15.05
N GLU A 204 14.79 11.01 -15.42
CA GLU A 204 15.36 9.89 -16.20
C GLU A 204 15.35 10.14 -17.72
N GLN A 205 14.62 11.16 -18.20
CA GLN A 205 14.58 11.61 -19.59
C GLN A 205 15.61 12.69 -19.87
#